data_29e4169c43c7abbba3f374ee06b0dcad
#
_entry.id   29e4169c43c7abbba3f374ee06b0dcad
#
_cell.length_a   1.000
_cell.length_b   1.000
_cell.length_c   1.000
_cell.angle_alpha   90.00
_cell.angle_beta   90.00
_cell.angle_gamma   90.00
#
_symmetry.space_group_name_H-M   'P 1'
#
loop_
_entity.id
_entity.type
_entity.pdbx_description
1 polymer ?
#
loop_
_entity_poly.entity_id
_entity_poly.type
_entity_poly.pdbx_seq_one_letter_code
_entity_poly.pdbx_strand_id
1 'polypeptide(L)'
;TYNVIKDRIGKIGKKNLNFIRDEKIVIDNCVINNFEVMHDAEKCLGYTFEYEGKKLSYASDVGCVNNIIKENLKNSDVIVLESNYDYNMLMTGPYHWELKNRVKGRNGHLSNAEASKLIGQVLCEKLKKVYLMHISKDNNTPELAYNSLYQILERENKSHLEIEIINEEGTEIYKI
;
A
#
# COMPACT_ATOMS: atom_id res chain seq x y z
N THR A 1 -18.65 2.42 1.55
CA THR A 1 -18.21 1.73 0.31
C THR A 1 -19.34 0.89 -0.29
N TYR A 2 -19.91 -0.13 0.39
CA TYR A 2 -20.96 -0.99 -0.19
C TYR A 2 -22.15 -0.19 -0.73
N ASN A 3 -22.68 0.78 0.01
CA ASN A 3 -23.81 1.59 -0.42
C ASN A 3 -23.56 2.40 -1.70
N VAL A 4 -22.30 2.72 -2.00
CA VAL A 4 -21.90 3.46 -3.21
C VAL A 4 -21.81 2.54 -4.42
N ILE A 5 -21.40 1.29 -4.23
CA ILE A 5 -21.12 0.36 -5.34
C ILE A 5 -22.18 -0.73 -5.54
N LYS A 6 -23.14 -0.90 -4.62
CA LYS A 6 -24.12 -1.99 -4.64
C LYS A 6 -24.87 -2.13 -5.97
N ASP A 7 -25.18 -1.01 -6.61
CA ASP A 7 -25.91 -1.02 -7.89
C ASP A 7 -25.02 -1.44 -9.08
N ARG A 8 -23.70 -1.40 -8.90
CA ARG A 8 -22.69 -1.79 -9.91
C ARG A 8 -22.25 -3.24 -9.79
N ILE A 9 -22.21 -3.79 -8.56
CA ILE A 9 -21.74 -5.16 -8.29
C ILE A 9 -22.88 -6.20 -8.33
N GLY A 10 -24.14 -5.76 -8.55
CA GLY A 10 -25.30 -6.63 -8.61
C GLY A 10 -25.76 -7.14 -7.24
N LYS A 11 -26.70 -8.09 -7.25
CA LYS A 11 -27.30 -8.64 -6.02
C LYS A 11 -26.36 -9.63 -5.34
N ILE A 12 -25.91 -9.28 -4.14
CA ILE A 12 -25.17 -10.19 -3.26
C ILE A 12 -26.15 -10.73 -2.21
N GLY A 13 -26.16 -12.06 -2.00
CA GLY A 13 -26.97 -12.69 -0.97
C GLY A 13 -26.56 -12.19 0.42
N LYS A 14 -27.52 -11.90 1.31
CA LYS A 14 -27.26 -11.36 2.66
C LYS A 14 -26.25 -12.17 3.46
N LYS A 15 -26.22 -13.50 3.30
CA LYS A 15 -25.26 -14.40 3.95
C LYS A 15 -23.80 -14.19 3.52
N ASN A 16 -23.58 -13.54 2.37
CA ASN A 16 -22.25 -13.26 1.81
C ASN A 16 -21.82 -11.81 2.04
N LEU A 17 -22.59 -11.04 2.84
CA LEU A 17 -22.31 -9.65 3.17
C LEU A 17 -22.00 -9.55 4.66
N ASN A 18 -20.75 -9.23 4.97
CA ASN A 18 -20.31 -8.87 6.31
C ASN A 18 -19.88 -7.40 6.32
N PHE A 19 -20.60 -6.58 7.07
CA PHE A 19 -20.25 -5.17 7.27
C PHE A 19 -19.26 -5.04 8.40
N ILE A 20 -18.05 -4.62 8.07
CA ILE A 20 -16.97 -4.39 9.02
C ILE A 20 -17.07 -2.95 9.48
N ARG A 21 -17.22 -2.74 10.79
CA ARG A 21 -17.19 -1.45 11.45
C ARG A 21 -16.04 -1.44 12.43
N ASP A 22 -14.86 -1.06 11.97
CA ASP A 22 -13.67 -0.81 12.81
C ASP A 22 -13.23 -2.00 13.71
N GLU A 23 -13.59 -3.22 13.35
CA GLU A 23 -13.39 -4.40 14.16
C GLU A 23 -12.44 -5.39 13.51
N LYS A 24 -11.71 -6.06 14.37
CA LYS A 24 -10.91 -7.23 14.07
C LYS A 24 -11.79 -8.35 13.53
N ILE A 25 -11.45 -8.90 12.38
CA ILE A 25 -12.11 -10.06 11.79
C ILE A 25 -11.21 -11.27 11.99
N VAL A 26 -11.81 -12.42 12.24
CA VAL A 26 -11.07 -13.69 12.27
C VAL A 26 -11.70 -14.63 11.25
N ILE A 27 -10.89 -15.12 10.32
CA ILE A 27 -11.29 -16.11 9.31
C ILE A 27 -10.24 -17.23 9.37
N ASP A 28 -10.68 -18.44 9.72
CA ASP A 28 -9.80 -19.63 9.80
C ASP A 28 -8.47 -19.39 10.55
N ASN A 29 -8.55 -18.78 11.73
CA ASN A 29 -7.40 -18.35 12.56
C ASN A 29 -6.56 -17.19 11.98
N CYS A 30 -6.85 -16.68 10.81
CA CYS A 30 -6.26 -15.46 10.30
C CYS A 30 -6.96 -14.25 10.93
N VAL A 31 -6.20 -13.43 11.60
CA VAL A 31 -6.66 -12.17 12.20
C VAL A 31 -6.46 -11.06 11.19
N ILE A 32 -7.54 -10.38 10.83
CA ILE A 32 -7.52 -9.25 9.90
C ILE A 32 -7.91 -7.99 10.67
N ASN A 33 -7.03 -7.00 10.73
CA ASN A 33 -7.36 -5.67 11.23
C ASN A 33 -7.36 -4.69 10.05
N ASN A 34 -8.15 -3.64 10.15
CA ASN A 34 -8.15 -2.54 9.19
C ASN A 34 -7.76 -1.23 9.87
N PHE A 35 -7.24 -0.30 9.09
CA PHE A 35 -6.90 1.04 9.53
C PHE A 35 -7.21 2.06 8.44
N GLU A 36 -7.56 3.28 8.81
CA GLU A 36 -7.87 4.32 7.84
C GLU A 36 -6.61 4.86 7.17
N VAL A 37 -6.70 5.04 5.85
CA VAL A 37 -5.73 5.77 5.03
C VAL A 37 -6.38 7.02 4.46
N MET A 38 -5.63 8.11 4.36
CA MET A 38 -6.14 9.37 3.81
C MET A 38 -6.12 9.31 2.29
N HIS A 39 -7.31 9.37 1.69
CA HIS A 39 -7.51 9.42 0.25
C HIS A 39 -8.77 10.21 -0.10
N ASP A 40 -8.94 10.59 -1.37
CA ASP A 40 -10.10 11.36 -1.85
C ASP A 40 -11.33 10.49 -2.17
N ALA A 41 -11.33 9.22 -1.77
CA ALA A 41 -12.50 8.35 -1.79
C ALA A 41 -13.22 8.34 -0.43
N GLU A 42 -14.48 7.86 -0.41
CA GLU A 42 -15.36 7.95 0.76
C GLU A 42 -14.77 7.34 2.04
N LYS A 43 -14.13 6.19 1.94
CA LYS A 43 -13.42 5.53 3.06
C LYS A 43 -12.41 4.54 2.50
N CYS A 44 -11.14 4.90 2.56
CA CYS A 44 -10.04 4.03 2.17
C CYS A 44 -9.43 3.36 3.40
N LEU A 45 -9.14 2.07 3.28
CA LEU A 45 -8.63 1.24 4.35
C LEU A 45 -7.37 0.51 3.94
N GLY A 46 -6.36 0.54 4.81
CA GLY A 46 -5.29 -0.43 4.82
C GLY A 46 -5.66 -1.65 5.69
N TYR A 47 -4.91 -2.72 5.56
CA TYR A 47 -5.18 -3.98 6.25
C TYR A 47 -3.90 -4.59 6.81
N THR A 48 -4.02 -5.28 7.95
CA THR A 48 -3.02 -6.23 8.42
C THR A 48 -3.63 -7.62 8.51
N PHE A 49 -2.87 -8.62 8.12
CA PHE A 49 -3.23 -10.03 8.18
C PHE A 49 -2.23 -10.73 9.07
N GLU A 50 -2.70 -11.36 10.14
CA GLU A 50 -1.86 -12.09 11.08
C GLU A 50 -2.30 -13.55 11.15
N TYR A 51 -1.36 -14.46 10.87
CA TYR A 51 -1.59 -15.89 10.90
C TYR A 51 -0.32 -16.61 11.37
N GLU A 52 -0.43 -17.50 12.35
CA GLU A 52 0.70 -18.29 12.91
C GLU A 52 1.95 -17.45 13.26
N GLY A 53 1.75 -16.26 13.84
CA GLY A 53 2.83 -15.36 14.21
C GLY A 53 3.48 -14.59 13.05
N LYS A 54 3.01 -14.76 11.82
CA LYS A 54 3.40 -14.00 10.64
C LYS A 54 2.44 -12.85 10.42
N LYS A 55 2.96 -11.74 9.91
CA LYS A 55 2.18 -10.53 9.63
C LYS A 55 2.44 -10.03 8.21
N LEU A 56 1.38 -9.85 7.44
CA LEU A 56 1.37 -9.09 6.19
C LEU A 56 0.62 -7.79 6.42
N SER A 57 1.18 -6.67 5.96
CA SER A 57 0.51 -5.37 5.97
C SER A 57 0.33 -4.85 4.56
N TYR A 58 -0.85 -4.30 4.29
CA TYR A 58 -1.26 -3.77 2.99
C TYR A 58 -1.76 -2.33 3.13
N ALA A 59 -1.21 -1.42 2.33
CA ALA A 59 -1.71 -0.05 2.22
C ALA A 59 -1.58 0.46 0.78
N SER A 60 -2.69 0.90 0.21
CA SER A 60 -2.78 1.56 -1.10
C SER A 60 -3.68 2.78 -1.00
N ASP A 61 -3.62 3.66 -2.01
CA ASP A 61 -4.38 4.91 -2.01
C ASP A 61 -4.07 5.77 -0.78
N VAL A 62 -2.78 5.93 -0.50
CA VAL A 62 -2.27 6.61 0.69
C VAL A 62 -1.85 8.04 0.32
N GLY A 63 -2.67 9.02 0.60
CA GLY A 63 -2.36 10.42 0.31
C GLY A 63 -1.32 11.04 1.24
N CYS A 64 -1.19 10.57 2.47
CA CYS A 64 -0.12 10.98 3.36
C CYS A 64 0.18 9.96 4.46
N VAL A 65 1.44 9.89 4.85
CA VAL A 65 1.91 9.03 5.95
C VAL A 65 1.57 9.66 7.29
N ASN A 66 0.92 8.90 8.16
CA ASN A 66 0.64 9.26 9.54
C ASN A 66 1.10 8.16 10.52
N ASN A 67 0.94 8.40 11.83
CA ASN A 67 1.34 7.42 12.84
C ASN A 67 0.51 6.14 12.81
N ILE A 68 -0.77 6.21 12.42
CA ILE A 68 -1.63 5.03 12.30
C ILE A 68 -1.05 4.06 11.25
N ILE A 69 -0.68 4.57 10.07
CA ILE A 69 -0.07 3.77 9.01
C ILE A 69 1.24 3.16 9.51
N LYS A 70 2.13 3.96 10.11
CA LYS A 70 3.42 3.47 10.62
C LYS A 70 3.26 2.34 11.63
N GLU A 71 2.39 2.52 12.63
CA GLU A 71 2.16 1.50 13.65
C GLU A 71 1.59 0.20 13.08
N ASN A 72 0.72 0.29 12.07
CA ASN A 72 0.17 -0.89 11.41
C ASN A 72 1.20 -1.61 10.52
N LEU A 73 2.15 -0.88 9.92
CA LEU A 73 3.21 -1.50 9.11
C LEU A 73 4.36 -2.07 9.94
N LYS A 74 4.57 -1.62 11.19
CA LYS A 74 5.63 -2.15 12.07
C LYS A 74 5.49 -3.65 12.31
N ASN A 75 6.64 -4.31 12.48
CA ASN A 75 6.76 -5.72 12.79
C ASN A 75 6.10 -6.66 11.76
N SER A 76 5.99 -6.23 10.51
CA SER A 76 5.51 -7.07 9.41
C SER A 76 6.62 -7.97 8.88
N ASP A 77 6.25 -9.18 8.48
CA ASP A 77 7.11 -10.09 7.71
C ASP A 77 7.08 -9.70 6.23
N VAL A 78 5.93 -9.21 5.75
CA VAL A 78 5.74 -8.72 4.37
C VAL A 78 4.97 -7.41 4.40
N ILE A 79 5.38 -6.45 3.59
CA ILE A 79 4.66 -5.19 3.36
C ILE A 79 4.29 -5.08 1.89
N VAL A 80 3.02 -4.77 1.62
CA VAL A 80 2.50 -4.40 0.30
C VAL A 80 2.11 -2.94 0.37
N LEU A 81 2.81 -2.08 -0.34
CA LEU A 81 2.65 -0.63 -0.26
C LEU A 81 2.59 0.00 -1.64
N GLU A 82 1.76 1.03 -1.81
CA GLU A 82 1.80 1.80 -3.04
C GLU A 82 3.11 2.59 -3.17
N SER A 83 3.55 2.77 -4.44
CA SER A 83 4.63 3.65 -4.87
C SER A 83 4.19 4.28 -6.18
N ASN A 84 3.26 5.25 -6.09
CA ASN A 84 2.45 5.64 -7.23
C ASN A 84 3.22 6.44 -8.27
N TYR A 85 3.96 7.47 -7.86
CA TYR A 85 4.58 8.37 -8.83
C TYR A 85 6.04 8.72 -8.50
N ASP A 86 6.82 8.94 -9.55
CA ASP A 86 8.06 9.70 -9.47
C ASP A 86 7.75 11.20 -9.53
N TYR A 87 8.35 11.97 -8.64
CA TYR A 87 8.06 13.41 -8.53
C TYR A 87 8.40 14.17 -9.81
N ASN A 88 9.54 13.88 -10.45
CA ASN A 88 9.97 14.58 -11.66
C ASN A 88 9.07 14.21 -12.84
N MET A 89 8.74 12.92 -13.01
CA MET A 89 7.81 12.48 -14.05
C MET A 89 6.44 13.13 -13.86
N LEU A 90 5.90 13.19 -12.64
CA LEU A 90 4.63 13.86 -12.39
C LEU A 90 4.71 15.36 -12.76
N MET A 91 5.77 16.07 -12.34
CA MET A 91 5.88 17.51 -12.57
C MET A 91 6.10 17.86 -14.04
N THR A 92 6.84 17.04 -14.78
CA THR A 92 7.14 17.26 -16.21
C THR A 92 6.16 16.54 -17.14
N GLY A 93 5.39 15.59 -16.64
CA GLY A 93 4.45 14.74 -17.39
C GLY A 93 3.22 15.48 -17.92
N PRO A 94 2.35 14.76 -18.65
CA PRO A 94 1.27 15.35 -19.46
C PRO A 94 0.06 15.85 -18.64
N TYR A 95 -0.02 15.50 -17.35
CA TYR A 95 -1.16 15.88 -16.52
C TYR A 95 -1.25 17.40 -16.37
N HIS A 96 -2.47 17.96 -16.42
CA HIS A 96 -2.71 19.36 -16.13
C HIS A 96 -2.47 19.66 -14.62
N TRP A 97 -2.25 20.92 -14.30
CA TRP A 97 -1.77 21.34 -12.97
C TRP A 97 -2.68 20.91 -11.81
N GLU A 98 -4.00 20.98 -12.00
CA GLU A 98 -4.97 20.56 -10.96
C GLU A 98 -4.84 19.07 -10.64
N LEU A 99 -4.69 18.22 -11.67
CA LEU A 99 -4.50 16.78 -11.47
C LEU A 99 -3.16 16.47 -10.80
N LYS A 100 -2.07 17.17 -11.18
CA LYS A 100 -0.78 17.04 -10.48
C LYS A 100 -0.89 17.38 -9.00
N ASN A 101 -1.59 18.47 -8.67
CA ASN A 101 -1.82 18.87 -7.28
C ASN A 101 -2.71 17.88 -6.52
N ARG A 102 -3.70 17.29 -7.18
CA ARG A 102 -4.53 16.21 -6.58
C ARG A 102 -3.68 14.98 -6.30
N VAL A 103 -2.89 14.49 -7.25
CA VAL A 103 -2.06 13.29 -7.12
C VAL A 103 -1.05 13.42 -5.95
N LYS A 104 -0.32 14.54 -5.87
CA LYS A 104 0.66 14.80 -4.80
C LYS A 104 0.07 15.38 -3.51
N GLY A 105 -1.24 15.60 -3.48
CA GLY A 105 -1.92 16.17 -2.32
C GLY A 105 -2.10 15.19 -1.17
N ARG A 106 -2.48 15.71 0.01
CA ARG A 106 -2.67 14.90 1.23
C ARG A 106 -3.72 13.79 1.11
N ASN A 107 -4.61 13.87 0.12
CA ASN A 107 -5.61 12.87 -0.19
C ASN A 107 -5.34 12.20 -1.55
N GLY A 108 -4.16 12.36 -2.10
CA GLY A 108 -3.72 11.74 -3.36
C GLY A 108 -3.00 10.42 -3.11
N HIS A 109 -1.73 10.34 -3.52
CA HIS A 109 -0.93 9.12 -3.49
C HIS A 109 0.49 9.36 -2.96
N LEU A 110 1.19 8.30 -2.58
CA LEU A 110 2.60 8.35 -2.21
C LEU A 110 3.49 8.43 -3.44
N SER A 111 4.46 9.33 -3.39
CA SER A 111 5.62 9.29 -4.29
C SER A 111 6.53 8.11 -3.95
N ASN A 112 7.42 7.74 -4.90
CA ASN A 112 8.46 6.74 -4.65
C ASN A 112 9.32 7.09 -3.42
N ALA A 113 9.67 8.36 -3.25
CA ALA A 113 10.46 8.83 -2.12
C ALA A 113 9.72 8.70 -0.77
N GLU A 114 8.41 9.02 -0.72
CA GLU A 114 7.60 8.90 0.50
C GLU A 114 7.36 7.43 0.87
N ALA A 115 7.05 6.57 -0.11
CA ALA A 115 6.91 5.14 0.09
C ALA A 115 8.20 4.52 0.63
N SER A 116 9.33 4.82 -0.01
CA SER A 116 10.66 4.32 0.40
C SER A 116 11.05 4.81 1.80
N LYS A 117 10.79 6.10 2.11
CA LYS A 117 11.01 6.66 3.45
C LYS A 117 10.15 5.99 4.51
N LEU A 118 8.88 5.69 4.19
CA LEU A 118 7.98 4.98 5.11
C LEU A 118 8.51 3.58 5.41
N ILE A 119 8.95 2.83 4.39
CA ILE A 119 9.57 1.51 4.59
C ILE A 119 10.81 1.65 5.48
N GLY A 120 11.71 2.60 5.21
CA GLY A 120 12.89 2.86 6.06
C GLY A 120 12.56 3.11 7.54
N GLN A 121 11.43 3.79 7.82
CA GLN A 121 10.98 4.06 9.20
C GLN A 121 10.37 2.86 9.94
N VAL A 122 9.94 1.83 9.23
CA VAL A 122 9.31 0.63 9.80
C VAL A 122 10.14 -0.63 9.64
N LEU A 123 11.38 -0.50 9.13
CA LEU A 123 12.33 -1.60 9.01
C LEU A 123 12.51 -2.32 10.35
N CYS A 124 12.52 -3.64 10.29
CA CYS A 124 12.82 -4.52 11.43
C CYS A 124 13.46 -5.82 10.94
N GLU A 125 14.03 -6.60 11.86
CA GLU A 125 14.65 -7.91 11.54
C GLU A 125 13.65 -8.94 10.98
N LYS A 126 12.37 -8.74 11.26
CA LYS A 126 11.30 -9.63 10.84
C LYS A 126 10.90 -9.44 9.38
N LEU A 127 11.11 -8.23 8.83
CA LEU A 127 10.72 -7.91 7.46
C LEU A 127 11.59 -8.67 6.46
N LYS A 128 10.95 -9.40 5.55
CA LYS A 128 11.59 -10.25 4.54
C LYS A 128 11.38 -9.74 3.13
N LYS A 129 10.21 -9.16 2.87
CA LYS A 129 9.84 -8.75 1.51
C LYS A 129 8.97 -7.51 1.51
N VAL A 130 9.20 -6.65 0.54
CA VAL A 130 8.36 -5.50 0.21
C VAL A 130 7.86 -5.64 -1.21
N TYR A 131 6.55 -5.59 -1.36
CA TYR A 131 5.89 -5.42 -2.64
C TYR A 131 5.54 -3.95 -2.85
N LEU A 132 6.00 -3.37 -3.95
CA LEU A 132 5.58 -2.06 -4.41
C LEU A 132 4.50 -2.23 -5.47
N MET A 133 3.41 -1.51 -5.32
CA MET A 133 2.23 -1.62 -6.18
C MET A 133 1.66 -0.26 -6.56
N HIS A 134 0.57 -0.28 -7.35
CA HIS A 134 -0.16 0.93 -7.76
C HIS A 134 0.73 1.94 -8.49
N ILE A 135 1.65 1.42 -9.31
CA ILE A 135 2.59 2.20 -10.10
C ILE A 135 1.83 2.96 -11.19
N SER A 136 1.95 4.29 -11.25
CA SER A 136 1.32 5.09 -12.30
C SER A 136 1.93 4.80 -13.67
N LYS A 137 1.08 4.54 -14.66
CA LYS A 137 1.53 4.30 -16.04
C LYS A 137 2.14 5.54 -16.70
N ASP A 138 1.69 6.73 -16.30
CA ASP A 138 2.11 7.99 -16.92
C ASP A 138 3.21 8.72 -16.15
N ASN A 139 3.30 8.49 -14.82
CA ASN A 139 4.14 9.28 -13.94
C ASN A 139 5.11 8.44 -13.10
N ASN A 140 5.35 7.19 -13.50
CA ASN A 140 6.30 6.31 -12.83
C ASN A 140 6.82 5.22 -13.77
N THR A 141 7.85 4.50 -13.32
CA THR A 141 8.27 3.23 -13.89
C THR A 141 8.61 2.23 -12.78
N PRO A 142 8.52 0.92 -13.04
CA PRO A 142 8.95 -0.12 -12.08
C PRO A 142 10.38 0.11 -11.58
N GLU A 143 11.28 0.50 -12.46
CA GLU A 143 12.70 0.72 -12.15
C GLU A 143 12.91 1.91 -11.21
N LEU A 144 12.16 3.02 -11.39
CA LEU A 144 12.25 4.19 -10.53
C LEU A 144 11.72 3.88 -9.13
N ALA A 145 10.60 3.17 -9.04
CA ALA A 145 10.05 2.75 -7.76
C ALA A 145 11.00 1.79 -7.02
N TYR A 146 11.53 0.78 -7.72
CA TYR A 146 12.51 -0.18 -7.18
C TYR A 146 13.77 0.55 -6.68
N ASN A 147 14.39 1.37 -7.53
CA ASN A 147 15.64 2.06 -7.20
C ASN A 147 15.48 3.02 -6.03
N SER A 148 14.34 3.69 -5.91
CA SER A 148 14.05 4.58 -4.78
C SER A 148 14.07 3.82 -3.45
N LEU A 149 13.44 2.65 -3.38
CA LEU A 149 13.44 1.83 -2.18
C LEU A 149 14.81 1.18 -1.94
N TYR A 150 15.44 0.64 -2.98
CA TYR A 150 16.75 0.00 -2.88
C TYR A 150 17.81 0.92 -2.27
N GLN A 151 17.83 2.20 -2.66
CA GLN A 151 18.75 3.19 -2.08
C GLN A 151 18.56 3.39 -0.57
N ILE A 152 17.32 3.35 -0.08
CA ILE A 152 17.04 3.41 1.36
C ILE A 152 17.55 2.13 2.05
N LEU A 153 17.24 0.96 1.49
CA LEU A 153 17.66 -0.33 2.06
C LEU A 153 19.20 -0.46 2.11
N GLU A 154 19.89 0.03 1.09
CA GLU A 154 21.35 0.05 1.04
C GLU A 154 21.94 0.92 2.16
N ARG A 155 21.40 2.13 2.38
CA ARG A 155 21.81 3.03 3.47
C ARG A 155 21.58 2.44 4.86
N GLU A 156 20.50 1.65 5.00
CA GLU A 156 20.14 0.96 6.26
C GLU A 156 20.82 -0.40 6.41
N ASN A 157 21.75 -0.78 5.51
CA ASN A 157 22.41 -2.09 5.45
C ASN A 157 21.42 -3.28 5.38
N LYS A 158 20.30 -3.09 4.67
CA LYS A 158 19.21 -4.07 4.46
C LYS A 158 19.03 -4.43 2.98
N SER A 159 20.05 -4.29 2.15
CA SER A 159 20.00 -4.60 0.70
C SER A 159 19.66 -6.06 0.37
N HIS A 160 19.73 -6.96 1.36
CA HIS A 160 19.30 -8.35 1.22
C HIS A 160 17.78 -8.54 1.25
N LEU A 161 17.03 -7.48 1.62
CA LEU A 161 15.57 -7.54 1.68
C LEU A 161 15.00 -7.59 0.26
N GLU A 162 14.08 -8.52 0.01
CA GLU A 162 13.48 -8.70 -1.30
C GLU A 162 12.52 -7.55 -1.64
N ILE A 163 12.68 -6.98 -2.83
CA ILE A 163 11.76 -6.00 -3.42
C ILE A 163 11.14 -6.60 -4.67
N GLU A 164 9.83 -6.53 -4.78
CA GLU A 164 9.10 -6.93 -5.99
C GLU A 164 8.09 -5.85 -6.38
N ILE A 165 7.95 -5.62 -7.69
CA ILE A 165 6.95 -4.69 -8.22
C ILE A 165 5.75 -5.51 -8.70
N ILE A 166 4.58 -5.26 -8.13
CA ILE A 166 3.32 -5.88 -8.58
C ILE A 166 2.80 -5.10 -9.79
N ASN A 167 2.66 -5.78 -10.91
CA ASN A 167 2.02 -5.27 -12.11
C ASN A 167 0.56 -5.75 -12.22
N GLU A 168 -0.14 -5.41 -13.31
CA GLU A 168 -1.54 -5.80 -13.53
C GLU A 168 -1.73 -7.31 -13.72
N GLU A 169 -0.67 -8.03 -14.09
CA GLU A 169 -0.69 -9.49 -14.29
C GLU A 169 -0.56 -10.27 -12.98
N GLY A 170 -0.23 -9.56 -11.89
CA GLY A 170 -0.02 -10.15 -10.58
C GLY A 170 1.44 -10.50 -10.31
N THR A 171 1.66 -11.40 -9.36
CA THR A 171 2.99 -11.85 -8.93
C THR A 171 2.95 -13.34 -8.62
N GLU A 172 4.11 -13.95 -8.45
CA GLU A 172 4.23 -15.35 -8.02
C GLU A 172 3.81 -15.52 -6.55
N ILE A 173 3.46 -16.75 -6.18
CA ILE A 173 3.10 -17.09 -4.80
C ILE A 173 4.35 -17.04 -3.92
N TYR A 174 4.33 -16.16 -2.92
CA TYR A 174 5.37 -16.08 -1.90
C TYR A 174 4.93 -16.77 -0.61
N LYS A 175 5.76 -17.69 -0.10
CA LYS A 175 5.52 -18.38 1.19
C LYS A 175 6.36 -17.70 2.27
N ILE A 176 5.70 -17.19 3.29
CA ILE A 176 6.29 -16.54 4.45
C ILE A 176 6.77 -17.58 5.49
#